data_bc5b35f7ef5e047d9b17ce1a0984ffe7
#
_entry.id   bc5b35f7ef5e047d9b17ce1a0984ffe7
#
_cell.length_a   1.000
_cell.length_b   1.000
_cell.length_c   1.000
_cell.angle_alpha   90.00
_cell.angle_beta   90.00
_cell.angle_gamma   90.00
#
_symmetry.space_group_name_H-M   'P 1'
#
loop_
_entity.id
_entity.type
_entity.pdbx_description
1 polymer ?
#
loop_
_entity_poly.entity_id
_entity_poly.type
_entity_poly.pdbx_seq_one_letter_code
_entity_poly.pdbx_strand_id
1 'polypeptide(L)'
;MPNLISALRIISIPFISVLISKHEMIAALALIAISSASDGLDGIIARKFNQVSKIGQILDPIADRLLIFCSILALSVAGIIPWWMLIIVGLRDLWMAIQVLWLAQYGYGPLPVHFVGKAGTALLMISIVGLIFADLGTSTFFHLLYIAALAAGIWGIAMYWLAGYIYTKQGVGLLRKELGEKYGA
;
A
#
# COMPACT_ATOMS: atom_id res chain seq x y z
N MET A 1 18.11 -15.19 -1.25
CA MET A 1 17.03 -15.32 -2.25
C MET A 1 15.83 -14.40 -1.99
N PRO A 2 15.36 -14.12 -0.75
CA PRO A 2 14.17 -13.26 -0.54
C PRO A 2 14.30 -11.85 -1.17
N ASN A 3 15.47 -11.22 -1.08
CA ASN A 3 15.69 -9.87 -1.62
C ASN A 3 15.54 -9.77 -3.16
N LEU A 4 15.72 -10.88 -3.89
CA LEU A 4 15.61 -10.88 -5.35
C LEU A 4 14.16 -10.69 -5.80
N ILE A 5 13.22 -11.26 -5.08
CA ILE A 5 11.80 -11.23 -5.45
C ILE A 5 11.17 -9.89 -5.05
N SER A 6 11.52 -9.34 -3.87
CA SER A 6 11.14 -7.96 -3.54
C SER A 6 11.70 -6.97 -4.58
N ALA A 7 12.91 -7.19 -5.08
CA ALA A 7 13.49 -6.37 -6.16
C ALA A 7 12.74 -6.58 -7.50
N LEU A 8 12.41 -7.81 -7.86
CA LEU A 8 11.63 -8.13 -9.07
C LEU A 8 10.23 -7.50 -9.01
N ARG A 9 9.60 -7.48 -7.81
CA ARG A 9 8.33 -6.80 -7.61
C ARG A 9 8.47 -5.30 -7.88
N ILE A 10 9.48 -4.63 -7.32
CA ILE A 10 9.73 -3.21 -7.56
C ILE A 10 9.95 -2.94 -9.05
N ILE A 11 10.67 -3.81 -9.75
CA ILE A 11 10.88 -3.70 -11.20
C ILE A 11 9.57 -3.92 -11.98
N SER A 12 8.66 -4.80 -11.50
CA SER A 12 7.38 -5.05 -12.18
C SER A 12 6.39 -3.88 -12.07
N ILE A 13 6.49 -3.04 -11.03
CA ILE A 13 5.55 -1.92 -10.78
C ILE A 13 5.45 -0.94 -11.96
N PRO A 14 6.54 -0.43 -12.56
CA PRO A 14 6.45 0.45 -13.73
C PRO A 14 5.76 -0.23 -14.92
N PHE A 15 6.01 -1.52 -15.14
CA PHE A 15 5.37 -2.26 -16.23
C PHE A 15 3.87 -2.40 -15.99
N ILE A 16 3.45 -2.75 -14.76
CA ILE A 16 2.04 -2.80 -14.36
C ILE A 16 1.38 -1.44 -14.61
N SER A 17 2.02 -0.35 -14.21
CA SER A 17 1.49 1.00 -14.38
C SER A 17 1.33 1.40 -15.85
N VAL A 18 2.29 1.05 -16.70
CA VAL A 18 2.20 1.29 -18.15
C VAL A 18 1.08 0.48 -18.78
N LEU A 19 0.93 -0.80 -18.39
CA LEU A 19 -0.14 -1.66 -18.91
C LEU A 19 -1.54 -1.12 -18.53
N ILE A 20 -1.74 -0.70 -17.28
CA ILE A 20 -2.99 -0.07 -16.84
C ILE A 20 -3.25 1.22 -17.62
N SER A 21 -2.25 2.10 -17.76
CA SER A 21 -2.40 3.38 -18.47
C SER A 21 -2.73 3.21 -19.96
N LYS A 22 -2.39 2.05 -20.54
CA LYS A 22 -2.70 1.69 -21.94
C LYS A 22 -3.98 0.86 -22.08
N HIS A 23 -4.74 0.65 -21.03
CA HIS A 23 -5.91 -0.23 -20.98
C HIS A 23 -5.62 -1.71 -21.35
N GLU A 24 -4.37 -2.16 -21.17
CA GLU A 24 -3.97 -3.56 -21.32
C GLU A 24 -4.27 -4.34 -20.02
N MET A 25 -5.56 -4.40 -19.66
CA MET A 25 -5.99 -4.84 -18.31
C MET A 25 -5.72 -6.32 -18.04
N ILE A 26 -5.83 -7.20 -19.06
CA ILE A 26 -5.53 -8.64 -18.90
C ILE A 26 -4.04 -8.83 -18.55
N ALA A 27 -3.16 -8.15 -19.27
CA ALA A 27 -1.72 -8.24 -19.02
C ALA A 27 -1.35 -7.64 -17.65
N ALA A 28 -1.99 -6.54 -17.25
CA ALA A 28 -1.81 -5.93 -15.95
C ALA A 28 -2.23 -6.87 -14.81
N LEU A 29 -3.42 -7.51 -14.91
CA LEU A 29 -3.90 -8.49 -13.94
C LEU A 29 -2.98 -9.71 -13.84
N ALA A 30 -2.54 -10.25 -15.00
CA ALA A 30 -1.63 -11.37 -15.02
C ALA A 30 -0.31 -11.03 -14.31
N LEU A 31 0.26 -9.85 -14.58
CA LEU A 31 1.51 -9.42 -13.97
C LEU A 31 1.37 -9.16 -12.45
N ILE A 32 0.25 -8.56 -12.02
CA ILE A 32 -0.08 -8.39 -10.59
C ILE A 32 -0.21 -9.75 -9.91
N ALA A 33 -0.93 -10.70 -10.53
CA ALA A 33 -1.14 -12.04 -9.98
C ALA A 33 0.18 -12.80 -9.84
N ILE A 34 1.04 -12.79 -10.87
CA ILE A 34 2.36 -13.42 -10.86
C ILE A 34 3.24 -12.79 -9.77
N SER A 35 3.27 -11.46 -9.70
CA SER A 35 4.06 -10.74 -8.70
C SER A 35 3.61 -11.06 -7.28
N SER A 36 2.29 -11.06 -7.02
CA SER A 36 1.73 -11.37 -5.70
C SER A 36 1.91 -12.85 -5.32
N ALA A 37 1.75 -13.78 -6.27
CA ALA A 37 1.95 -15.20 -6.02
C ALA A 37 3.43 -15.51 -5.71
N SER A 38 4.36 -14.90 -6.43
CA SER A 38 5.80 -15.04 -6.19
C SER A 38 6.16 -14.58 -4.77
N ASP A 39 5.62 -13.46 -4.31
CA ASP A 39 5.83 -12.96 -2.96
C ASP A 39 5.27 -13.88 -1.87
N GLY A 40 4.04 -14.38 -2.08
CA GLY A 40 3.43 -15.33 -1.15
C GLY A 40 4.25 -16.63 -1.00
N LEU A 41 4.74 -17.17 -2.12
CA LEU A 41 5.57 -18.37 -2.14
C LEU A 41 6.90 -18.14 -1.41
N ASP A 42 7.55 -17.02 -1.66
CA ASP A 42 8.83 -16.70 -1.01
C ASP A 42 8.68 -16.42 0.47
N GLY A 43 7.63 -15.74 0.88
CA GLY A 43 7.33 -15.54 2.30
C GLY A 43 7.14 -16.87 3.04
N ILE A 44 6.54 -17.88 2.40
CA ILE A 44 6.40 -19.24 2.96
C ILE A 44 7.76 -19.94 3.01
N ILE A 45 8.54 -19.88 1.92
CA ILE A 45 9.86 -20.51 1.82
C ILE A 45 10.83 -19.88 2.82
N ALA A 46 10.91 -18.55 2.87
CA ALA A 46 11.80 -17.82 3.78
C ALA A 46 11.53 -18.15 5.25
N ARG A 47 10.25 -18.27 5.63
CA ARG A 47 9.85 -18.69 7.00
C ARG A 47 10.21 -20.14 7.28
N LYS A 48 10.02 -21.05 6.31
CA LYS A 48 10.31 -22.47 6.48
C LYS A 48 11.82 -22.74 6.62
N PHE A 49 12.66 -21.93 5.96
CA PHE A 49 14.11 -22.09 5.99
C PHE A 49 14.86 -21.11 6.91
N ASN A 50 14.15 -20.32 7.73
CA ASN A 50 14.71 -19.28 8.61
C ASN A 50 15.67 -18.29 7.90
N GLN A 51 15.44 -18.02 6.62
CA GLN A 51 16.28 -17.14 5.77
C GLN A 51 15.65 -15.74 5.62
N VAL A 52 15.13 -15.18 6.70
CA VAL A 52 14.54 -13.83 6.67
C VAL A 52 15.66 -12.80 6.71
N SER A 53 15.83 -12.02 5.63
CA SER A 53 16.84 -10.98 5.58
C SER A 53 16.32 -9.67 6.16
N LYS A 54 17.18 -8.91 6.88
CA LYS A 54 16.83 -7.58 7.41
C LYS A 54 16.46 -6.59 6.30
N ILE A 55 17.08 -6.73 5.13
CA ILE A 55 16.81 -5.87 3.95
C ILE A 55 15.43 -6.20 3.37
N GLY A 56 15.05 -7.48 3.25
CA GLY A 56 13.72 -7.88 2.77
C GLY A 56 12.60 -7.34 3.66
N GLN A 57 12.76 -7.41 4.97
CA GLN A 57 11.77 -6.86 5.93
C GLN A 57 11.47 -5.36 5.74
N ILE A 58 12.42 -4.60 5.20
CA ILE A 58 12.25 -3.17 4.90
C ILE A 58 11.73 -2.98 3.47
N LEU A 59 12.21 -3.79 2.51
CA LEU A 59 11.84 -3.68 1.10
C LEU A 59 10.38 -4.04 0.83
N ASP A 60 9.85 -5.08 1.51
CA ASP A 60 8.50 -5.57 1.30
C ASP A 60 7.42 -4.49 1.57
N PRO A 61 7.41 -3.80 2.73
CA PRO A 61 6.45 -2.71 2.97
C PRO A 61 6.60 -1.52 1.99
N ILE A 62 7.81 -1.27 1.50
CA ILE A 62 8.05 -0.20 0.52
C ILE A 62 7.50 -0.62 -0.84
N ALA A 63 7.75 -1.84 -1.29
CA ALA A 63 7.23 -2.37 -2.54
C ALA A 63 5.70 -2.39 -2.58
N ASP A 64 5.05 -2.82 -1.49
CA ASP A 64 3.59 -2.81 -1.38
C ASP A 64 3.01 -1.39 -1.51
N ARG A 65 3.62 -0.40 -0.85
CA ARG A 65 3.19 1.00 -0.95
C ARG A 65 3.40 1.58 -2.34
N LEU A 66 4.54 1.30 -2.95
CA LEU A 66 4.83 1.70 -4.33
C LEU A 66 3.84 1.07 -5.31
N LEU A 67 3.49 -0.21 -5.14
CA LEU A 67 2.51 -0.88 -5.98
C LEU A 67 1.14 -0.20 -5.89
N ILE A 68 0.65 0.07 -4.68
CA ILE A 68 -0.63 0.77 -4.46
C ILE A 68 -0.59 2.16 -5.11
N PHE A 69 0.43 2.97 -4.80
CA PHE A 69 0.54 4.33 -5.28
C PHE A 69 0.64 4.41 -6.81
N CYS A 70 1.52 3.60 -7.41
CA CYS A 70 1.71 3.57 -8.87
C CYS A 70 0.49 3.00 -9.61
N SER A 71 -0.23 2.03 -9.02
CA SER A 71 -1.48 1.50 -9.61
C SER A 71 -2.60 2.54 -9.56
N ILE A 72 -2.76 3.27 -8.45
CA ILE A 72 -3.74 4.37 -8.34
C ILE A 72 -3.38 5.49 -9.31
N LEU A 73 -2.09 5.84 -9.45
CA LEU A 73 -1.62 6.81 -10.44
C LEU A 73 -2.00 6.36 -11.86
N ALA A 74 -1.71 5.11 -12.21
CA ALA A 74 -2.00 4.57 -13.53
C ALA A 74 -3.51 4.53 -13.83
N LEU A 75 -4.35 4.14 -12.86
CA LEU A 75 -5.82 4.18 -12.97
C LEU A 75 -6.34 5.62 -13.13
N SER A 76 -5.72 6.60 -12.46
CA SER A 76 -6.08 8.02 -12.62
C SER A 76 -5.68 8.56 -13.98
N VAL A 77 -4.50 8.17 -14.51
CA VAL A 77 -4.03 8.52 -15.86
C VAL A 77 -4.92 7.89 -16.92
N ALA A 78 -5.36 6.63 -16.72
CA ALA A 78 -6.31 5.95 -17.59
C ALA A 78 -7.74 6.54 -17.53
N GLY A 79 -8.01 7.48 -16.61
CA GLY A 79 -9.35 8.08 -16.45
C GLY A 79 -10.37 7.18 -15.75
N ILE A 80 -9.95 6.04 -15.19
CA ILE A 80 -10.82 5.07 -14.51
C ILE A 80 -11.25 5.59 -13.15
N ILE A 81 -10.38 6.28 -12.45
CA ILE A 81 -10.66 6.89 -11.14
C ILE A 81 -10.34 8.39 -11.13
N PRO A 82 -11.00 9.18 -10.28
CA PRO A 82 -10.74 10.61 -10.18
C PRO A 82 -9.39 10.88 -9.48
N TRP A 83 -8.68 11.94 -9.91
CA TRP A 83 -7.36 12.34 -9.41
C TRP A 83 -7.31 12.64 -7.90
N TRP A 84 -8.45 13.03 -7.29
CA TRP A 84 -8.49 13.30 -5.86
C TRP A 84 -8.15 12.06 -5.01
N MET A 85 -8.45 10.84 -5.50
CA MET A 85 -8.10 9.61 -4.79
C MET A 85 -6.58 9.44 -4.68
N LEU A 86 -5.85 9.70 -5.78
CA LEU A 86 -4.39 9.69 -5.78
C LEU A 86 -3.82 10.72 -4.81
N ILE A 87 -4.35 11.95 -4.85
CA ILE A 87 -3.87 13.05 -4.00
C ILE A 87 -4.05 12.69 -2.52
N ILE A 88 -5.20 12.18 -2.13
CA ILE A 88 -5.50 11.83 -0.73
C ILE A 88 -4.60 10.67 -0.25
N VAL A 89 -4.37 9.66 -1.07
CA VAL A 89 -3.48 8.54 -0.73
C VAL A 89 -2.04 9.04 -0.62
N GLY A 90 -1.57 9.83 -1.59
CA GLY A 90 -0.22 10.39 -1.59
C GLY A 90 0.05 11.33 -0.41
N LEU A 91 -0.90 12.20 -0.07
CA LEU A 91 -0.79 13.08 1.10
C LEU A 91 -0.67 12.28 2.40
N ARG A 92 -1.43 11.21 2.52
CA ARG A 92 -1.34 10.33 3.70
C ARG A 92 0.01 9.65 3.80
N ASP A 93 0.55 9.13 2.69
CA ASP A 93 1.85 8.45 2.69
C ASP A 93 2.98 9.43 3.01
N LEU A 94 2.92 10.65 2.46
CA LEU A 94 3.85 11.73 2.81
C LEU A 94 3.76 12.09 4.30
N TRP A 95 2.55 12.24 4.83
CA TRP A 95 2.30 12.51 6.24
C TRP A 95 2.91 11.43 7.15
N MET A 96 2.71 10.16 6.81
CA MET A 96 3.28 9.05 7.57
C MET A 96 4.80 8.99 7.48
N ALA A 97 5.38 9.27 6.30
CA ALA A 97 6.83 9.32 6.12
C ALA A 97 7.45 10.41 7.01
N ILE A 98 6.85 11.62 7.03
CA ILE A 98 7.30 12.71 7.89
C ILE A 98 7.24 12.31 9.36
N GLN A 99 6.17 11.64 9.81
CA GLN A 99 6.04 11.19 11.20
C GLN A 99 7.08 10.14 11.58
N VAL A 100 7.33 9.16 10.73
CA VAL A 100 8.34 8.13 10.96
C VAL A 100 9.72 8.75 11.08
N LEU A 101 10.07 9.67 10.18
CA LEU A 101 11.34 10.40 10.21
C LEU A 101 11.47 11.27 11.47
N TRP A 102 10.37 11.90 11.88
CA TRP A 102 10.35 12.72 13.10
C TRP A 102 10.56 11.88 14.37
N LEU A 103 9.82 10.77 14.52
CA LEU A 103 10.02 9.85 15.64
C LEU A 103 11.43 9.24 15.67
N ALA A 104 12.02 8.96 14.51
CA ALA A 104 13.36 8.40 14.40
C ALA A 104 14.43 9.35 14.99
N GLN A 105 14.23 10.67 14.92
CA GLN A 105 15.15 11.67 15.54
C GLN A 105 15.18 11.59 17.06
N TYR A 106 14.11 11.06 17.68
CA TYR A 106 14.03 10.83 19.12
C TYR A 106 14.41 9.41 19.54
N GLY A 107 14.98 8.61 18.62
CA GLY A 107 15.41 7.24 18.88
C GLY A 107 14.27 6.20 18.87
N TYR A 108 13.05 6.60 18.54
CA TYR A 108 11.93 5.67 18.42
C TYR A 108 11.95 4.96 17.06
N GLY A 109 11.83 3.63 17.09
CA GLY A 109 11.57 2.84 15.90
C GLY A 109 10.14 3.02 15.37
N PRO A 110 9.82 2.43 14.19
CA PRO A 110 8.46 2.43 13.67
C PRO A 110 7.51 1.76 14.67
N LEU A 111 6.41 2.45 15.00
CA LEU A 111 5.40 1.96 15.94
C LEU A 111 4.66 0.75 15.34
N PRO A 112 4.13 -0.16 16.19
CA PRO A 112 3.41 -1.33 15.71
C PRO A 112 2.19 -0.94 14.87
N VAL A 113 2.05 -1.60 13.71
CA VAL A 113 0.98 -1.33 12.75
C VAL A 113 -0.35 -1.86 13.29
N HIS A 114 -1.34 -0.98 13.42
CA HIS A 114 -2.71 -1.37 13.81
C HIS A 114 -3.38 -2.22 12.73
N PHE A 115 -4.27 -3.12 13.16
CA PHE A 115 -5.12 -3.93 12.29
C PHE A 115 -5.88 -3.07 11.24
N VAL A 116 -6.35 -1.87 11.64
CA VAL A 116 -7.03 -0.92 10.75
C VAL A 116 -6.17 -0.53 9.53
N GLY A 117 -4.86 -0.35 9.71
CA GLY A 117 -3.96 -0.04 8.60
C GLY A 117 -3.82 -1.21 7.62
N LYS A 118 -3.76 -2.44 8.12
CA LYS A 118 -3.73 -3.64 7.28
C LYS A 118 -5.04 -3.82 6.51
N ALA A 119 -6.18 -3.61 7.17
CA ALA A 119 -7.48 -3.66 6.52
C ALA A 119 -7.62 -2.58 5.42
N GLY A 120 -7.17 -1.35 5.69
CA GLY A 120 -7.18 -0.27 4.70
C GLY A 120 -6.35 -0.58 3.46
N THR A 121 -5.12 -1.08 3.61
CA THR A 121 -4.28 -1.48 2.48
C THR A 121 -4.87 -2.67 1.70
N ALA A 122 -5.45 -3.65 2.40
CA ALA A 122 -6.12 -4.78 1.76
C ALA A 122 -7.33 -4.34 0.92
N LEU A 123 -8.17 -3.42 1.44
CA LEU A 123 -9.29 -2.85 0.70
C LEU A 123 -8.83 -2.05 -0.53
N LEU A 124 -7.74 -1.29 -0.42
CA LEU A 124 -7.16 -0.58 -1.57
C LEU A 124 -6.68 -1.56 -2.64
N MET A 125 -6.01 -2.65 -2.27
CA MET A 125 -5.58 -3.68 -3.22
C MET A 125 -6.76 -4.38 -3.89
N ILE A 126 -7.80 -4.74 -3.13
CA ILE A 126 -9.05 -5.31 -3.67
C ILE A 126 -9.71 -4.33 -4.65
N SER A 127 -9.76 -3.05 -4.29
CA SER A 127 -10.29 -1.99 -5.14
C SER A 127 -9.51 -1.88 -6.46
N ILE A 128 -8.18 -1.82 -6.41
CA ILE A 128 -7.31 -1.72 -7.59
C ILE A 128 -7.56 -2.90 -8.54
N VAL A 129 -7.50 -4.13 -8.03
CA VAL A 129 -7.75 -5.34 -8.83
C VAL A 129 -9.17 -5.35 -9.39
N GLY A 130 -10.17 -4.99 -8.56
CA GLY A 130 -11.58 -4.90 -8.97
C GLY A 130 -11.81 -3.86 -10.07
N LEU A 131 -11.17 -2.69 -9.99
CA LEU A 131 -11.27 -1.63 -11.01
C LEU A 131 -10.62 -2.05 -12.33
N ILE A 132 -9.44 -2.68 -12.27
CA ILE A 132 -8.77 -3.22 -13.47
C ILE A 132 -9.65 -4.30 -14.12
N PHE A 133 -10.25 -5.18 -13.31
CA PHE A 133 -11.15 -6.22 -13.83
C PHE A 133 -12.45 -5.65 -14.39
N ALA A 134 -12.97 -4.59 -13.78
CA ALA A 134 -14.19 -3.91 -14.25
C ALA A 134 -14.01 -3.22 -15.61
N ASP A 135 -12.80 -2.81 -15.96
CA ASP A 135 -12.49 -2.19 -17.25
C ASP A 135 -12.38 -3.20 -18.42
N LEU A 136 -12.49 -4.51 -18.13
CA LEU A 136 -12.49 -5.57 -19.17
C LEU A 136 -13.76 -5.65 -20.01
N GLY A 137 -14.85 -5.04 -19.58
CA GLY A 137 -16.12 -5.13 -20.29
C GLY A 137 -17.12 -4.03 -19.95
N THR A 138 -18.19 -3.98 -20.75
CA THR A 138 -19.21 -2.93 -20.66
C THR A 138 -20.59 -3.44 -20.21
N SER A 139 -20.71 -4.73 -19.83
CA SER A 139 -21.97 -5.27 -19.36
C SER A 139 -22.36 -4.73 -17.98
N THR A 140 -23.64 -4.88 -17.61
CA THR A 140 -24.16 -4.50 -16.29
C THR A 140 -23.33 -5.09 -15.14
N PHE A 141 -22.80 -6.30 -15.31
CA PHE A 141 -21.93 -6.94 -14.34
C PHE A 141 -20.66 -6.12 -14.10
N PHE A 142 -19.96 -5.70 -15.15
CA PHE A 142 -18.72 -4.89 -15.02
C PHE A 142 -19.01 -3.51 -14.45
N HIS A 143 -20.16 -2.92 -14.77
CA HIS A 143 -20.57 -1.64 -14.19
C HIS A 143 -20.84 -1.76 -12.68
N LEU A 144 -21.54 -2.80 -12.24
CA LEU A 144 -21.75 -3.06 -10.81
C LEU A 144 -20.42 -3.35 -10.08
N LEU A 145 -19.53 -4.10 -10.71
CA LEU A 145 -18.20 -4.38 -10.18
C LEU A 145 -17.38 -3.10 -10.04
N TYR A 146 -17.43 -2.19 -11.01
CA TYR A 146 -16.79 -0.89 -10.95
C TYR A 146 -17.26 -0.08 -9.71
N ILE A 147 -18.58 0.00 -9.52
CA ILE A 147 -19.17 0.72 -8.37
C ILE A 147 -18.72 0.08 -7.05
N ALA A 148 -18.76 -1.25 -6.95
CA ALA A 148 -18.35 -1.97 -5.75
C ALA A 148 -16.84 -1.79 -5.46
N ALA A 149 -16.00 -1.87 -6.49
CA ALA A 149 -14.57 -1.67 -6.38
C ALA A 149 -14.22 -0.21 -5.99
N LEU A 150 -14.92 0.77 -6.57
CA LEU A 150 -14.76 2.19 -6.21
C LEU A 150 -15.18 2.44 -4.75
N ALA A 151 -16.30 1.87 -4.32
CA ALA A 151 -16.75 1.94 -2.93
C ALA A 151 -15.73 1.33 -1.97
N ALA A 152 -15.18 0.15 -2.30
CA ALA A 152 -14.10 -0.47 -1.53
C ALA A 152 -12.86 0.42 -1.45
N GLY A 153 -12.50 1.12 -2.53
CA GLY A 153 -11.41 2.09 -2.56
C GLY A 153 -11.64 3.27 -1.62
N ILE A 154 -12.84 3.85 -1.62
CA ILE A 154 -13.21 4.96 -0.72
C ILE A 154 -13.13 4.52 0.74
N TRP A 155 -13.68 3.35 1.08
CA TRP A 155 -13.57 2.78 2.43
C TRP A 155 -12.11 2.45 2.79
N GLY A 156 -11.34 1.93 1.84
CA GLY A 156 -9.91 1.69 2.00
C GLY A 156 -9.15 2.97 2.36
N ILE A 157 -9.40 4.06 1.64
CA ILE A 157 -8.82 5.40 1.93
C ILE A 157 -9.23 5.88 3.33
N ALA A 158 -10.50 5.75 3.72
CA ALA A 158 -10.98 6.16 5.04
C ALA A 158 -10.26 5.40 6.16
N MET A 159 -10.15 4.07 6.06
CA MET A 159 -9.41 3.25 7.03
C MET A 159 -7.91 3.56 7.03
N TYR A 160 -7.36 3.87 5.87
CA TYR A 160 -5.95 4.24 5.70
C TYR A 160 -5.61 5.53 6.45
N TRP A 161 -6.49 6.54 6.38
CA TRP A 161 -6.37 7.79 7.14
C TRP A 161 -6.62 7.59 8.63
N LEU A 162 -7.61 6.77 9.01
CA LEU A 162 -7.87 6.43 10.42
C LEU A 162 -6.64 5.78 11.07
N ALA A 163 -5.97 4.88 10.37
CA ALA A 163 -4.72 4.28 10.84
C ALA A 163 -3.61 5.32 11.00
N GLY A 164 -3.49 6.29 10.08
CA GLY A 164 -2.57 7.42 10.18
C GLY A 164 -2.84 8.29 11.40
N TYR A 165 -4.11 8.60 11.67
CA TYR A 165 -4.52 9.35 12.86
C TYR A 165 -4.17 8.62 14.18
N ILE A 166 -4.44 7.32 14.26
CA ILE A 166 -4.09 6.50 15.43
C ILE A 166 -2.59 6.50 15.65
N TYR A 167 -1.79 6.35 14.58
CA TYR A 167 -0.33 6.39 14.64
C TYR A 167 0.17 7.73 15.17
N THR A 168 -0.38 8.85 14.68
CA THR A 168 -0.07 10.20 15.17
C THR A 168 -0.34 10.35 16.66
N LYS A 169 -1.53 9.90 17.10
CA LYS A 169 -1.92 9.97 18.52
C LYS A 169 -0.96 9.19 19.42
N GLN A 170 -0.52 8.02 18.98
CA GLN A 170 0.46 7.21 19.71
C GLN A 170 1.83 7.87 19.75
N GLY A 171 2.34 8.36 18.60
CA GLY A 171 3.63 9.03 18.53
C GLY A 171 3.70 10.28 19.41
N VAL A 172 2.67 11.12 19.37
CA VAL A 172 2.58 12.31 20.24
C VAL A 172 2.49 11.92 21.72
N GLY A 173 1.77 10.81 22.03
CA GLY A 173 1.66 10.31 23.41
C GLY A 173 3.00 9.86 24.00
N LEU A 174 3.83 9.20 23.19
CA LEU A 174 5.18 8.77 23.58
C LEU A 174 6.09 9.97 23.84
N LEU A 175 6.10 10.95 22.94
CA LEU A 175 6.92 12.16 23.07
C LEU A 175 6.51 13.00 24.29
N ARG A 176 5.20 13.10 24.59
CA ARG A 176 4.73 13.81 25.80
C ARG A 176 5.20 13.15 27.09
N LYS A 177 5.24 11.82 27.16
CA LYS A 177 5.74 11.10 28.33
C LYS A 177 7.23 11.37 28.54
N GLU A 178 8.03 11.27 27.48
CA GLU A 178 9.47 11.50 27.55
C GLU A 178 9.81 12.95 27.94
N LEU A 179 9.10 13.92 27.35
CA LEU A 179 9.29 15.33 27.70
C LEU A 179 8.84 15.62 29.15
N GLY A 180 7.77 14.97 29.62
CA GLY A 180 7.31 15.07 31.01
C GLY A 180 8.31 14.50 32.01
N GLU A 181 8.95 13.38 31.69
CA GLU A 181 10.00 12.77 32.53
C GLU A 181 11.29 13.56 32.48
N LYS A 182 11.61 14.24 31.38
CA LYS A 182 12.87 15.00 31.21
C LYS A 182 12.80 16.43 31.76
N TYR A 183 11.61 17.01 31.86
CA TYR A 183 11.40 18.40 32.28
C TYR A 183 10.43 18.55 33.47
N GLY A 184 9.88 17.46 33.98
CA GLY A 184 8.88 17.45 35.06
C GLY A 184 9.39 16.92 36.40
N ALA A 185 10.75 16.91 36.61
CA ALA A 185 11.37 16.62 37.88
C ALA A 185 11.80 17.93 38.54
#